data_53f45cca9fe6b49bc2f4bed445b87083
#
_entry.id   53f45cca9fe6b49bc2f4bed445b87083
#
_cell.length_a   1.000
_cell.length_b   1.000
_cell.length_c   1.000
_cell.angle_alpha   90.00
_cell.angle_beta   90.00
_cell.angle_gamma   90.00
#
_symmetry.space_group_name_H-M   'P 1'
#
loop_
_entity.id
_entity.type
_entity.pdbx_description
1 polymer ?
#
loop_
_entity_poly.entity_id
_entity_poly.type
_entity_poly.pdbx_seq_one_letter_code
_entity_poly.pdbx_strand_id
1 'polypeptide(L)'
;SKVPAGTPKDSTAEFAQAARNGFRVKNSMNEGTEADGGYTVPNDIQTRINKYKEAKFSLGQLVRKESVKTVKGSRTFKKRSQQTGFTKVGEGGKIGAKNTPQFERIDYEISKYAGYFPVTNELLADSDANIASTLIEWIGDEARVTENNLIMGQIKTKEEVELNGLDDIKKVLNVTLGSAFKQSSRIITNDDGLQYLDTLKDSTGRYLLAPDPKDTMQLRL
;
A
#
# COMPACT_ATOMS: atom_id res chain seq x y z
N SER A 1 -22.25 -42.73 -16.30
CA SER A 1 -22.96 -42.01 -15.24
C SER A 1 -22.30 -40.65 -15.08
N LYS A 2 -22.90 -39.57 -15.64
CA LYS A 2 -22.46 -38.21 -15.46
C LYS A 2 -22.88 -37.74 -14.05
N VAL A 3 -21.92 -37.37 -13.23
CA VAL A 3 -22.16 -36.64 -12.00
C VAL A 3 -22.78 -35.28 -12.36
N PRO A 4 -23.92 -34.88 -11.80
CA PRO A 4 -24.49 -33.56 -12.10
C PRO A 4 -23.54 -32.48 -11.59
N ALA A 5 -23.24 -31.53 -12.48
CA ALA A 5 -22.52 -30.31 -12.10
C ALA A 5 -23.33 -29.60 -11.00
N GLY A 6 -22.77 -29.49 -9.82
CA GLY A 6 -23.39 -28.78 -8.70
C GLY A 6 -23.66 -27.32 -9.11
N THR A 7 -24.88 -26.86 -8.80
CA THR A 7 -25.27 -25.46 -8.92
C THR A 7 -24.16 -24.55 -8.37
N PRO A 8 -23.77 -23.45 -9.06
CA PRO A 8 -22.81 -22.53 -8.53
C PRO A 8 -23.26 -22.04 -7.14
N LYS A 9 -22.55 -22.37 -6.09
CA LYS A 9 -22.87 -21.88 -4.75
C LYS A 9 -22.79 -20.35 -4.78
N ASP A 10 -23.85 -19.70 -4.35
CA ASP A 10 -23.84 -18.25 -4.18
C ASP A 10 -22.89 -17.90 -3.04
N SER A 11 -21.69 -17.47 -3.38
CA SER A 11 -20.63 -17.12 -2.44
C SER A 11 -21.02 -15.98 -1.50
N THR A 12 -21.94 -15.11 -1.92
CA THR A 12 -22.46 -14.01 -1.09
C THR A 12 -23.32 -14.58 0.04
N ALA A 13 -24.22 -15.51 -0.27
CA ALA A 13 -25.07 -16.19 0.72
C ALA A 13 -24.22 -17.05 1.67
N GLU A 14 -23.23 -17.77 1.15
CA GLU A 14 -22.31 -18.59 1.94
C GLU A 14 -21.50 -17.72 2.91
N PHE A 15 -20.98 -16.58 2.45
CA PHE A 15 -20.25 -15.64 3.28
C PHE A 15 -21.11 -15.00 4.36
N ALA A 16 -22.34 -14.57 4.02
CA ALA A 16 -23.28 -14.01 4.99
C ALA A 16 -23.71 -15.05 6.04
N GLN A 17 -23.91 -16.30 5.64
CA GLN A 17 -24.23 -17.38 6.57
C GLN A 17 -23.07 -17.73 7.48
N ALA A 18 -21.83 -17.69 6.97
CA ALA A 18 -20.64 -17.85 7.79
C ALA A 18 -20.52 -16.72 8.84
N ALA A 19 -20.84 -15.47 8.45
CA ALA A 19 -20.87 -14.34 9.37
C ALA A 19 -21.91 -14.53 10.50
N ARG A 20 -23.15 -14.97 10.16
CA ARG A 20 -24.18 -15.31 11.18
C ARG A 20 -23.73 -16.38 12.16
N ASN A 21 -22.89 -17.31 11.72
CA ASN A 21 -22.33 -18.38 12.54
C ASN A 21 -21.00 -17.97 13.22
N GLY A 22 -20.63 -16.69 13.19
CA GLY A 22 -19.38 -16.16 13.77
C GLY A 22 -18.14 -16.72 13.10
N PHE A 23 -18.21 -17.05 11.80
CA PHE A 23 -17.12 -17.65 11.01
C PHE A 23 -16.58 -18.98 11.61
N ARG A 24 -17.39 -19.66 12.42
CA ARG A 24 -17.04 -20.96 12.97
C ARG A 24 -17.18 -22.02 11.87
N VAL A 25 -16.09 -22.69 11.54
CA VAL A 25 -16.13 -23.88 10.68
C VAL A 25 -16.75 -24.99 11.51
N LYS A 26 -17.92 -25.52 11.08
CA LYS A 26 -18.40 -26.80 11.59
C LYS A 26 -17.41 -27.86 11.13
N ASN A 27 -16.65 -28.43 12.06
CA ASN A 27 -15.79 -29.57 11.80
C ASN A 27 -16.59 -30.66 11.12
N SER A 28 -16.33 -30.89 9.83
CA SER A 28 -16.55 -32.20 9.26
C SER A 28 -15.43 -33.08 9.81
N MET A 29 -15.82 -34.07 10.60
CA MET A 29 -14.95 -35.06 11.23
C MET A 29 -13.84 -35.52 10.29
N ASN A 30 -12.61 -35.16 10.60
CA ASN A 30 -11.43 -35.92 10.24
C ASN A 30 -10.45 -35.76 11.42
N GLU A 31 -10.41 -36.78 12.27
CA GLU A 31 -9.38 -36.94 13.29
C GLU A 31 -8.01 -36.99 12.60
N GLY A 32 -7.16 -36.00 12.86
CA GLY A 32 -5.75 -36.16 12.57
C GLY A 32 -4.96 -34.96 12.05
N THR A 33 -5.52 -33.79 11.89
CA THR A 33 -4.72 -32.59 11.63
C THR A 33 -5.26 -31.43 12.45
N GLU A 34 -4.44 -30.92 13.36
CA GLU A 34 -4.57 -29.57 13.93
C GLU A 34 -4.35 -28.56 12.78
N ALA A 35 -5.35 -28.49 11.90
CA ALA A 35 -5.48 -27.35 11.02
C ALA A 35 -6.11 -26.26 11.86
N ASP A 36 -5.44 -25.12 12.00
CA ASP A 36 -6.04 -23.84 12.34
C ASP A 36 -7.20 -23.59 11.34
N GLY A 37 -8.36 -24.19 11.63
CA GLY A 37 -9.54 -24.21 10.79
C GLY A 37 -10.26 -22.87 10.81
N GLY A 38 -9.58 -21.82 10.31
CA GLY A 38 -10.20 -20.54 10.03
C GLY A 38 -11.09 -20.65 8.80
N TYR A 39 -12.22 -19.93 8.80
CA TYR A 39 -13.06 -19.79 7.63
C TYR A 39 -12.26 -19.26 6.44
N THR A 40 -12.26 -19.99 5.32
CA THR A 40 -11.63 -19.55 4.09
C THR A 40 -12.60 -18.68 3.30
N VAL A 41 -12.25 -17.41 3.14
CA VAL A 41 -13.06 -16.46 2.36
C VAL A 41 -13.09 -16.89 0.89
N PRO A 42 -14.27 -17.01 0.26
CA PRO A 42 -14.38 -17.32 -1.17
C PRO A 42 -13.62 -16.33 -2.04
N ASN A 43 -13.02 -16.79 -3.14
CA ASN A 43 -12.16 -15.98 -4.01
C ASN A 43 -12.85 -14.75 -4.60
N ASP A 44 -14.13 -14.81 -4.93
CA ASP A 44 -14.90 -13.68 -5.44
C ASP A 44 -15.17 -12.63 -4.35
N ILE A 45 -15.44 -13.03 -3.10
CA ILE A 45 -15.53 -12.13 -1.94
C ILE A 45 -14.18 -11.47 -1.70
N GLN A 46 -13.08 -12.22 -1.73
CA GLN A 46 -11.74 -11.68 -1.61
C GLN A 46 -11.43 -10.68 -2.74
N THR A 47 -11.86 -10.97 -3.95
CA THR A 47 -11.72 -10.05 -5.08
C THR A 47 -12.51 -8.75 -4.87
N ARG A 48 -13.72 -8.82 -4.31
CA ARG A 48 -14.53 -7.64 -3.97
C ARG A 48 -13.87 -6.80 -2.88
N ILE A 49 -13.34 -7.42 -1.84
CA ILE A 49 -12.58 -6.73 -0.78
C ILE A 49 -11.37 -5.99 -1.38
N ASN A 50 -10.60 -6.65 -2.25
CA ASN A 50 -9.45 -6.04 -2.89
C ASN A 50 -9.83 -4.87 -3.80
N LYS A 51 -10.88 -5.01 -4.61
CA LYS A 51 -11.41 -3.92 -5.45
C LYS A 51 -11.86 -2.72 -4.61
N TYR A 52 -12.55 -2.96 -3.51
CA TYR A 52 -12.97 -1.89 -2.61
C TYR A 52 -11.77 -1.17 -1.97
N LYS A 53 -10.79 -1.93 -1.50
CA LYS A 53 -9.53 -1.37 -0.96
C LYS A 53 -8.78 -0.52 -1.98
N GLU A 54 -8.70 -0.98 -3.24
CA GLU A 54 -8.00 -0.30 -4.33
C GLU A 54 -8.73 0.94 -4.85
N ALA A 55 -10.06 0.99 -4.74
CA ALA A 55 -10.86 2.14 -5.14
C ALA A 55 -10.60 3.39 -4.27
N LYS A 56 -10.15 3.19 -3.03
CA LYS A 56 -9.79 4.28 -2.12
C LYS A 56 -8.30 4.55 -2.19
N PHE A 57 -7.91 5.83 -2.08
CA PHE A 57 -6.51 6.19 -2.00
C PHE A 57 -5.82 5.51 -0.81
N SER A 58 -4.67 4.91 -1.06
CA SER A 58 -3.82 4.33 -0.03
C SER A 58 -2.35 4.55 -0.36
N LEU A 59 -1.50 4.59 0.67
CA LEU A 59 -0.05 4.66 0.50
C LEU A 59 0.50 3.45 -0.27
N GLY A 60 -0.21 2.33 -0.24
CA GLY A 60 0.11 1.13 -1.01
C GLY A 60 0.14 1.34 -2.53
N GLN A 61 -0.51 2.39 -3.05
CA GLN A 61 -0.45 2.77 -4.47
C GLN A 61 0.83 3.53 -4.83
N LEU A 62 1.52 4.09 -3.84
CA LEU A 62 2.74 4.88 -4.01
C LEU A 62 4.01 4.06 -3.81
N VAL A 63 3.91 2.82 -3.36
CA VAL A 63 5.04 1.94 -3.10
C VAL A 63 5.05 0.76 -4.08
N ARG A 64 6.23 0.27 -4.38
CA ARG A 64 6.38 -0.95 -5.17
C ARG A 64 6.04 -2.18 -4.33
N LYS A 65 5.10 -2.97 -4.77
CA LYS A 65 4.72 -4.25 -4.15
C LYS A 65 5.35 -5.41 -4.91
N GLU A 66 5.90 -6.37 -4.18
CA GLU A 66 6.44 -7.61 -4.75
C GLU A 66 5.80 -8.81 -4.07
N SER A 67 5.36 -9.76 -4.88
CA SER A 67 4.85 -11.04 -4.39
C SER A 67 6.01 -11.99 -4.08
N VAL A 68 5.95 -12.65 -2.93
CA VAL A 68 6.92 -13.63 -2.49
C VAL A 68 6.23 -14.95 -2.17
N LYS A 69 6.94 -16.08 -2.36
CA LYS A 69 6.39 -17.42 -2.12
C LYS A 69 6.82 -18.02 -0.78
N THR A 70 7.78 -17.40 -0.11
CA THR A 70 8.34 -17.88 1.15
C THR A 70 8.04 -16.91 2.28
N VAL A 71 7.84 -17.44 3.48
CA VAL A 71 7.55 -16.62 4.68
C VAL A 71 8.73 -15.73 5.05
N LYS A 72 9.95 -16.22 4.86
CA LYS A 72 11.19 -15.47 5.11
C LYS A 72 12.11 -15.60 3.91
N GLY A 73 12.86 -14.54 3.64
CA GLY A 73 13.83 -14.54 2.57
C GLY A 73 14.58 -13.23 2.46
N SER A 74 15.36 -13.10 1.40
CA SER A 74 16.08 -11.87 1.10
C SER A 74 15.94 -11.51 -0.37
N ARG A 75 16.00 -10.20 -0.64
CA ARG A 75 16.04 -9.64 -1.98
C ARG A 75 17.27 -8.75 -2.12
N THR A 76 17.94 -8.89 -3.23
CA THR A 76 19.11 -8.06 -3.55
C THR A 76 18.69 -6.97 -4.53
N PHE A 77 18.96 -5.73 -4.16
CA PHE A 77 18.69 -4.55 -4.99
C PHE A 77 19.99 -3.90 -5.40
N LYS A 78 20.06 -3.44 -6.64
CA LYS A 78 21.19 -2.64 -7.09
C LYS A 78 21.11 -1.28 -6.41
N LYS A 79 22.15 -0.95 -5.62
CA LYS A 79 22.27 0.37 -5.02
C LYS A 79 22.47 1.41 -6.11
N ARG A 80 21.77 2.52 -5.99
CA ARG A 80 21.97 3.62 -6.92
C ARG A 80 23.33 4.25 -6.67
N SER A 81 24.19 4.24 -7.68
CA SER A 81 25.47 4.95 -7.68
C SER A 81 25.48 5.96 -8.81
N GLN A 82 26.21 7.04 -8.62
CA GLN A 82 26.40 8.03 -9.66
C GLN A 82 27.19 7.39 -10.80
N GLN A 83 26.65 7.44 -12.01
CA GLN A 83 27.32 6.93 -13.21
C GLN A 83 28.28 8.00 -13.72
N THR A 84 29.54 7.63 -13.92
CA THR A 84 30.60 8.57 -14.35
C THR A 84 30.84 8.56 -15.88
N GLY A 85 30.01 7.83 -16.65
CA GLY A 85 30.18 7.71 -18.09
C GLY A 85 31.46 6.96 -18.49
N PHE A 86 31.63 6.70 -19.76
CA PHE A 86 32.88 6.15 -20.31
C PHE A 86 33.84 7.27 -20.69
N THR A 87 35.14 7.07 -20.50
CA THR A 87 36.19 7.98 -20.90
C THR A 87 36.65 7.62 -22.30
N LYS A 88 36.86 8.60 -23.17
CA LYS A 88 37.43 8.39 -24.48
C LYS A 88 38.89 7.90 -24.31
N VAL A 89 39.21 6.78 -24.91
CA VAL A 89 40.55 6.20 -24.91
C VAL A 89 41.09 6.28 -26.34
N GLY A 90 42.32 6.80 -26.50
CA GLY A 90 42.99 6.80 -27.79
C GLY A 90 43.50 5.41 -28.14
N GLU A 91 43.91 5.24 -29.41
CA GLU A 91 44.45 3.98 -29.92
C GLU A 91 45.71 3.58 -29.12
N GLY A 92 45.69 2.37 -28.48
CA GLY A 92 46.74 1.92 -27.56
C GLY A 92 46.68 2.45 -26.14
N GLY A 93 45.64 3.29 -25.78
CA GLY A 93 45.48 3.85 -24.47
C GLY A 93 44.99 2.81 -23.44
N LYS A 94 45.41 2.97 -22.19
CA LYS A 94 45.01 2.08 -21.05
C LYS A 94 43.56 2.32 -20.67
N ILE A 95 42.72 1.28 -20.67
CA ILE A 95 41.32 1.34 -20.24
C ILE A 95 41.30 1.35 -18.71
N GLY A 96 40.79 2.45 -18.10
CA GLY A 96 40.63 2.56 -16.66
C GLY A 96 39.44 1.72 -16.13
N ALA A 97 39.62 1.12 -14.98
CA ALA A 97 38.53 0.42 -14.31
C ALA A 97 37.38 1.38 -13.93
N LYS A 98 36.15 0.96 -14.12
CA LYS A 98 34.93 1.66 -13.66
C LYS A 98 34.43 1.06 -12.36
N ASN A 99 33.74 1.86 -11.58
CA ASN A 99 33.12 1.41 -10.34
C ASN A 99 32.11 0.29 -10.64
N THR A 100 32.25 -0.83 -9.94
CA THR A 100 31.30 -1.94 -10.02
C THR A 100 29.98 -1.56 -9.38
N PRO A 101 28.83 -2.03 -9.93
CA PRO A 101 27.53 -1.85 -9.27
C PRO A 101 27.55 -2.43 -7.86
N GLN A 102 27.12 -1.63 -6.89
CA GLN A 102 26.93 -2.09 -5.53
C GLN A 102 25.53 -2.65 -5.36
N PHE A 103 25.41 -3.72 -4.60
CA PHE A 103 24.15 -4.38 -4.28
C PHE A 103 23.89 -4.29 -2.78
N GLU A 104 22.64 -4.05 -2.44
CA GLU A 104 22.17 -4.06 -1.07
C GLU A 104 21.18 -5.22 -0.90
N ARG A 105 21.36 -5.99 0.16
CA ARG A 105 20.46 -7.07 0.52
C ARG A 105 19.44 -6.56 1.53
N ILE A 106 18.18 -6.80 1.25
CA ILE A 106 17.08 -6.51 2.16
C ILE A 106 16.43 -7.85 2.54
N ASP A 107 16.41 -8.15 3.82
CA ASP A 107 15.73 -9.31 4.35
C ASP A 107 14.26 -8.97 4.59
N TYR A 108 13.37 -9.93 4.34
CA TYR A 108 11.94 -9.79 4.57
C TYR A 108 11.40 -10.95 5.39
N GLU A 109 10.37 -10.67 6.18
CA GLU A 109 9.58 -11.64 6.91
C GLU A 109 8.10 -11.30 6.76
N ILE A 110 7.30 -12.29 6.37
CA ILE A 110 5.86 -12.13 6.24
C ILE A 110 5.23 -12.33 7.62
N SER A 111 4.50 -11.33 8.08
CA SER A 111 3.72 -11.38 9.31
C SER A 111 2.23 -11.53 9.02
N LYS A 112 1.54 -12.28 9.85
CA LYS A 112 0.08 -12.42 9.81
C LYS A 112 -0.54 -11.30 10.62
N TYR A 113 -1.45 -10.54 9.99
CA TYR A 113 -2.27 -9.55 10.68
C TYR A 113 -3.68 -10.09 10.76
N ALA A 114 -4.26 -10.06 11.96
CA ALA A 114 -5.60 -10.52 12.21
C ALA A 114 -6.31 -9.56 13.15
N GLY A 115 -7.60 -9.40 12.95
CA GLY A 115 -8.46 -8.61 13.81
C GLY A 115 -9.74 -9.36 14.13
N TYR A 116 -10.40 -8.94 15.18
CA TYR A 116 -11.74 -9.39 15.57
C TYR A 116 -12.64 -8.17 15.68
N PHE A 117 -13.82 -8.27 15.11
CA PHE A 117 -14.84 -7.23 15.25
C PHE A 117 -16.20 -7.85 15.58
N PRO A 118 -16.90 -7.31 16.57
CA PRO A 118 -18.24 -7.76 16.90
C PRO A 118 -19.22 -7.31 15.83
N VAL A 119 -20.04 -8.23 15.35
CA VAL A 119 -21.15 -7.94 14.43
C VAL A 119 -22.43 -7.85 15.23
N THR A 120 -23.23 -6.80 15.03
CA THR A 120 -24.48 -6.62 15.76
C THR A 120 -25.54 -7.61 15.30
N ASN A 121 -26.46 -8.00 16.20
CA ASN A 121 -27.58 -8.86 15.82
C ASN A 121 -28.49 -8.23 14.76
N GLU A 122 -28.60 -6.91 14.75
CA GLU A 122 -29.35 -6.15 13.74
C GLU A 122 -28.78 -6.37 12.34
N LEU A 123 -27.44 -6.25 12.19
CA LEU A 123 -26.79 -6.52 10.92
C LEU A 123 -26.96 -7.98 10.50
N LEU A 124 -26.88 -8.93 11.44
CA LEU A 124 -27.04 -10.35 11.14
C LEU A 124 -28.49 -10.73 10.74
N ALA A 125 -29.46 -9.92 11.12
CA ALA A 125 -30.87 -10.08 10.72
C ALA A 125 -31.17 -9.53 9.31
N ASP A 126 -30.25 -8.82 8.71
CA ASP A 126 -30.39 -8.22 7.38
C ASP A 126 -30.24 -9.25 6.24
N SER A 127 -30.44 -8.81 5.01
CA SER A 127 -30.26 -9.64 3.82
C SER A 127 -28.80 -10.07 3.64
N ASP A 128 -28.58 -11.22 3.00
CA ASP A 128 -27.24 -11.74 2.73
C ASP A 128 -26.37 -10.75 1.94
N ALA A 129 -26.99 -10.02 1.00
CA ALA A 129 -26.30 -9.00 0.22
C ALA A 129 -25.81 -7.83 1.07
N ASN A 130 -26.64 -7.35 2.02
CA ASN A 130 -26.27 -6.24 2.88
C ASN A 130 -25.21 -6.65 3.91
N ILE A 131 -25.31 -7.83 4.50
CA ILE A 131 -24.31 -8.39 5.39
C ILE A 131 -22.96 -8.46 4.65
N ALA A 132 -22.95 -9.07 3.48
CA ALA A 132 -21.73 -9.23 2.69
C ALA A 132 -21.13 -7.88 2.29
N SER A 133 -21.94 -6.92 1.84
CA SER A 133 -21.48 -5.59 1.46
C SER A 133 -20.83 -4.85 2.62
N THR A 134 -21.50 -4.79 3.76
CA THR A 134 -21.01 -4.12 4.97
C THR A 134 -19.69 -4.73 5.47
N LEU A 135 -19.60 -6.06 5.47
CA LEU A 135 -18.38 -6.75 5.90
C LEU A 135 -17.24 -6.55 4.91
N ILE A 136 -17.51 -6.56 3.60
CA ILE A 136 -16.52 -6.31 2.56
C ILE A 136 -15.92 -4.90 2.70
N GLU A 137 -16.79 -3.92 2.89
CA GLU A 137 -16.36 -2.52 3.09
C GLU A 137 -15.51 -2.38 4.34
N TRP A 138 -15.96 -2.93 5.45
CA TRP A 138 -15.24 -2.84 6.72
C TRP A 138 -13.87 -3.54 6.66
N ILE A 139 -13.83 -4.78 6.17
CA ILE A 139 -12.57 -5.53 6.01
C ILE A 139 -11.62 -4.79 5.06
N GLY A 140 -12.15 -4.22 3.97
CA GLY A 140 -11.36 -3.45 3.01
C GLY A 140 -10.75 -2.19 3.63
N ASP A 141 -11.50 -1.46 4.44
CA ASP A 141 -11.01 -0.28 5.14
C ASP A 141 -9.95 -0.64 6.21
N GLU A 142 -10.17 -1.68 7.01
CA GLU A 142 -9.20 -2.16 8.00
C GLU A 142 -7.89 -2.65 7.33
N ALA A 143 -8.00 -3.37 6.23
CA ALA A 143 -6.83 -3.80 5.47
C ALA A 143 -6.05 -2.61 4.91
N ARG A 144 -6.74 -1.57 4.41
CA ARG A 144 -6.13 -0.33 3.92
C ARG A 144 -5.41 0.42 5.04
N VAL A 145 -6.05 0.59 6.20
CA VAL A 145 -5.45 1.26 7.36
C VAL A 145 -4.22 0.50 7.86
N THR A 146 -4.30 -0.83 7.94
CA THR A 146 -3.17 -1.68 8.33
C THR A 146 -2.00 -1.51 7.36
N GLU A 147 -2.24 -1.56 6.05
CA GLU A 147 -1.21 -1.35 5.02
C GLU A 147 -0.57 0.06 5.14
N ASN A 148 -1.39 1.10 5.33
CA ASN A 148 -0.89 2.45 5.51
C ASN A 148 -0.03 2.58 6.77
N ASN A 149 -0.44 2.00 7.88
CA ASN A 149 0.32 2.02 9.13
C ASN A 149 1.68 1.33 9.00
N LEU A 150 1.74 0.21 8.28
CA LEU A 150 2.99 -0.49 8.02
C LEU A 150 3.95 0.34 7.18
N ILE A 151 3.45 0.98 6.12
CA ILE A 151 4.24 1.86 5.25
C ILE A 151 4.74 3.07 6.04
N MET A 152 3.86 3.73 6.80
CA MET A 152 4.23 4.88 7.63
C MET A 152 5.23 4.49 8.72
N GLY A 153 5.10 3.30 9.31
CA GLY A 153 6.08 2.76 10.26
C GLY A 153 7.47 2.68 9.64
N GLN A 154 7.60 2.24 8.40
CA GLN A 154 8.88 2.19 7.68
C GLN A 154 9.40 3.59 7.31
N ILE A 155 8.53 4.49 6.90
CA ILE A 155 8.93 5.88 6.59
C ILE A 155 9.50 6.57 7.83
N LYS A 156 8.84 6.42 8.99
CA LYS A 156 9.27 7.02 10.26
C LYS A 156 10.62 6.49 10.80
N THR A 157 11.14 5.39 10.26
CA THR A 157 12.51 4.93 10.61
C THR A 157 13.60 5.74 9.92
N LYS A 158 13.26 6.60 8.96
CA LYS A 158 14.22 7.44 8.25
C LYS A 158 14.50 8.70 9.05
N GLU A 159 15.70 9.25 8.85
CA GLU A 159 16.10 10.51 9.46
C GLU A 159 15.13 11.63 9.05
N GLU A 160 14.63 12.35 10.05
CA GLU A 160 13.77 13.49 9.85
C GLU A 160 14.60 14.72 9.52
N VAL A 161 14.12 15.52 8.57
CA VAL A 161 14.75 16.79 8.19
C VAL A 161 13.76 17.91 8.48
N GLU A 162 14.17 18.87 9.29
CA GLU A 162 13.37 20.05 9.56
C GLU A 162 13.25 20.92 8.31
N LEU A 163 12.03 21.34 7.98
CA LEU A 163 11.74 22.21 6.86
C LEU A 163 11.07 23.50 7.38
N ASN A 164 11.74 24.63 7.16
CA ASN A 164 11.29 25.95 7.62
C ASN A 164 10.73 26.77 6.44
N GLY A 165 9.58 26.34 5.94
CA GLY A 165 8.86 27.07 4.89
C GLY A 165 9.10 26.52 3.48
N LEU A 166 8.61 27.28 2.50
CA LEU A 166 8.54 26.85 1.11
C LEU A 166 9.92 26.72 0.45
N ASP A 167 10.87 27.55 0.82
CA ASP A 167 12.21 27.54 0.23
C ASP A 167 12.96 26.25 0.54
N ASP A 168 12.82 25.72 1.75
CA ASP A 168 13.41 24.43 2.10
C ASP A 168 12.74 23.28 1.35
N ILE A 169 11.42 23.31 1.18
CA ILE A 169 10.70 22.33 0.36
C ILE A 169 11.21 22.38 -1.09
N LYS A 170 11.34 23.58 -1.67
CA LYS A 170 11.89 23.75 -3.02
C LYS A 170 13.33 23.27 -3.12
N LYS A 171 14.14 23.52 -2.10
CA LYS A 171 15.52 23.02 -2.04
C LYS A 171 15.58 21.49 -2.03
N VAL A 172 14.72 20.83 -1.24
CA VAL A 172 14.62 19.38 -1.24
C VAL A 172 14.24 18.86 -2.62
N LEU A 173 13.21 19.42 -3.26
CA LEU A 173 12.75 19.00 -4.58
C LEU A 173 13.75 19.26 -5.69
N ASN A 174 14.44 20.39 -5.67
CA ASN A 174 15.31 20.81 -6.78
C ASN A 174 16.75 20.29 -6.61
N VAL A 175 17.26 20.20 -5.39
CA VAL A 175 18.68 19.90 -5.10
C VAL A 175 18.84 18.52 -4.47
N THR A 176 18.14 18.24 -3.38
CA THR A 176 18.35 16.99 -2.61
C THR A 176 17.87 15.76 -3.36
N LEU A 177 16.68 15.81 -3.96
CA LEU A 177 16.14 14.71 -4.76
C LEU A 177 16.77 14.62 -6.16
N GLY A 178 17.25 15.75 -6.69
CA GLY A 178 17.83 15.84 -8.02
C GLY A 178 16.79 15.72 -9.15
N SER A 179 17.19 16.13 -10.35
CA SER A 179 16.32 16.25 -11.53
C SER A 179 15.62 14.94 -11.94
N ALA A 180 16.27 13.80 -11.70
CA ALA A 180 15.73 12.49 -12.07
C ALA A 180 14.50 12.06 -11.26
N PHE A 181 14.31 12.60 -10.06
CA PHE A 181 13.18 12.27 -9.20
C PHE A 181 12.12 13.35 -9.13
N LYS A 182 12.46 14.58 -9.47
CA LYS A 182 11.56 15.73 -9.36
C LYS A 182 10.19 15.48 -10.00
N GLN A 183 10.16 14.89 -11.20
CA GLN A 183 8.93 14.65 -11.94
C GLN A 183 8.04 13.53 -11.34
N SER A 184 8.66 12.58 -10.65
CA SER A 184 7.96 11.45 -10.03
C SER A 184 7.71 11.62 -8.54
N SER A 185 8.22 12.69 -7.94
CA SER A 185 8.07 12.97 -6.52
C SER A 185 6.66 13.46 -6.20
N ARG A 186 6.15 13.05 -5.06
CA ARG A 186 4.87 13.50 -4.50
C ARG A 186 5.08 13.91 -3.05
N ILE A 187 4.42 14.97 -2.65
CA ILE A 187 4.36 15.38 -1.25
C ILE A 187 3.17 14.66 -0.61
N ILE A 188 3.42 13.99 0.48
CA ILE A 188 2.40 13.34 1.31
C ILE A 188 2.36 14.10 2.62
N THR A 189 1.21 14.58 2.99
CA THR A 189 1.00 15.35 4.21
C THR A 189 -0.31 14.95 4.88
N ASN A 190 -0.47 15.31 6.15
CA ASN A 190 -1.74 15.27 6.86
C ASN A 190 -2.49 16.61 6.70
N ASP A 191 -3.66 16.72 7.31
CA ASP A 191 -4.50 17.90 7.21
C ASP A 191 -3.81 19.14 7.79
N ASP A 192 -3.07 19.01 8.89
CA ASP A 192 -2.32 20.12 9.50
C ASP A 192 -1.20 20.62 8.57
N GLY A 193 -0.47 19.69 7.96
CA GLY A 193 0.57 20.04 6.99
C GLY A 193 0.01 20.65 5.71
N LEU A 194 -1.17 20.20 5.26
CA LEU A 194 -1.87 20.79 4.14
C LEU A 194 -2.31 22.23 4.49
N GLN A 195 -2.89 22.43 5.67
CA GLN A 195 -3.27 23.75 6.17
C GLN A 195 -2.07 24.70 6.25
N TYR A 196 -0.93 24.20 6.76
CA TYR A 196 0.31 24.97 6.79
C TYR A 196 0.75 25.40 5.39
N LEU A 197 0.78 24.48 4.43
CA LEU A 197 1.17 24.77 3.05
C LEU A 197 0.22 25.76 2.38
N ASP A 198 -1.09 25.57 2.55
CA ASP A 198 -2.14 26.40 1.94
C ASP A 198 -2.14 27.84 2.49
N THR A 199 -1.69 28.03 3.70
CA THR A 199 -1.61 29.37 4.34
C THR A 199 -0.30 30.11 4.15
N LEU A 200 0.66 29.52 3.44
CA LEU A 200 1.92 30.22 3.12
C LEU A 200 1.68 31.42 2.22
N LYS A 201 2.21 32.56 2.62
CA LYS A 201 2.08 33.86 1.91
C LYS A 201 3.43 34.42 1.50
N ASP A 202 3.42 35.18 0.44
CA ASP A 202 4.55 36.01 0.04
C ASP A 202 4.66 37.27 0.90
N SER A 203 5.69 38.08 0.64
CA SER A 203 5.92 39.36 1.33
C SER A 203 4.80 40.39 1.10
N THR A 204 3.93 40.19 0.11
CA THR A 204 2.79 41.05 -0.23
C THR A 204 1.47 40.53 0.36
N GLY A 205 1.49 39.40 1.07
CA GLY A 205 0.31 38.79 1.70
C GLY A 205 -0.52 37.89 0.76
N ARG A 206 -0.04 37.57 -0.43
CA ARG A 206 -0.70 36.65 -1.36
C ARG A 206 -0.35 35.20 -1.01
N TYR A 207 -1.34 34.31 -1.15
CA TYR A 207 -1.09 32.88 -0.99
C TYR A 207 -0.13 32.37 -2.07
N LEU A 208 0.85 31.59 -1.66
CA LEU A 208 1.88 31.04 -2.54
C LEU A 208 1.39 29.80 -3.33
N LEU A 209 0.44 29.07 -2.77
CA LEU A 209 -0.20 27.94 -3.43
C LEU A 209 -1.57 28.35 -3.94
N ALA A 210 -1.90 27.92 -5.13
CA ALA A 210 -3.22 28.12 -5.72
C ALA A 210 -3.85 26.78 -6.09
N PRO A 211 -5.18 26.62 -6.00
CA PRO A 211 -5.86 25.43 -6.49
C PRO A 211 -5.55 25.19 -7.96
N ASP A 212 -5.32 23.92 -8.36
CA ASP A 212 -5.14 23.60 -9.77
C ASP A 212 -6.48 23.81 -10.51
N PRO A 213 -6.53 24.61 -11.60
CA PRO A 213 -7.76 24.83 -12.35
C PRO A 213 -8.36 23.53 -12.95
N LYS A 214 -7.54 22.49 -13.13
CA LYS A 214 -7.97 21.19 -13.67
C LYS A 214 -8.41 20.21 -12.60
N ASP A 215 -7.92 20.37 -11.39
CA ASP A 215 -8.23 19.49 -10.25
C ASP A 215 -8.16 20.31 -8.97
N THR A 216 -9.32 20.73 -8.48
CA THR A 216 -9.45 21.58 -7.29
C THR A 216 -8.98 20.90 -5.99
N MET A 217 -8.71 19.58 -6.03
CA MET A 217 -8.13 18.82 -4.91
C MET A 217 -6.59 18.86 -4.91
N GLN A 218 -5.97 19.47 -5.88
CA GLN A 218 -4.52 19.63 -5.98
C GLN A 218 -4.10 21.08 -5.85
N LEU A 219 -3.05 21.32 -5.09
CA LEU A 219 -2.41 22.62 -4.97
C LEU A 219 -1.22 22.70 -5.92
N ARG A 220 -1.07 23.84 -6.60
CA ARG A 220 0.07 24.15 -7.46
C ARG A 220 0.98 25.17 -6.80
N LEU A 221 2.29 24.91 -6.92
CA LEU A 221 3.36 25.86 -6.64
C LEU A 221 3.59 26.81 -7.80
#